data_e0f9825edc7e92144dde03d6d393f4ce
#
_entry.id   e0f9825edc7e92144dde03d6d393f4ce
#
_cell.length_a   1.000
_cell.length_b   1.000
_cell.length_c   1.000
_cell.angle_alpha   90.00
_cell.angle_beta   90.00
_cell.angle_gamma   90.00
#
_symmetry.space_group_name_H-M   'P 1'
#
loop_
_entity.id
_entity.type
_entity.pdbx_description
1 polymer ?
#
loop_
_entity_poly.entity_id
_entity_poly.type
_entity_poly.pdbx_seq_one_letter_code
_entity_poly.pdbx_strand_id
1 'polypeptide(L)'
;MYLCYRLHFKDAILGGGNLFGKVHGMSIFQYMKTDQTLNNSFNKAMADTSRIHMKKILEIYEGFEGVSVLVDVGGGTGACLNMIISKYSSIKGINFDLPQVIQHAPSYPGTKIS
;
A
#
# COMPACT_ATOMS: atom_id res chain seq x y z
N MET A 1 -15.16 4.61 14.43
CA MET A 1 -14.32 3.42 14.11
C MET A 1 -13.58 2.88 15.33
N TYR A 2 -12.76 3.67 16.01
CA TYR A 2 -11.93 3.21 17.14
C TYR A 2 -12.75 2.65 18.34
N LEU A 3 -13.86 3.27 18.68
CA LEU A 3 -14.72 2.83 19.78
C LEU A 3 -15.36 1.46 19.51
N CYS A 4 -15.75 1.19 18.27
CA CYS A 4 -16.36 -0.06 17.86
C CYS A 4 -15.39 -1.25 18.04
N TYR A 5 -14.13 -1.07 17.74
CA TYR A 5 -13.10 -2.11 17.96
C TYR A 5 -12.87 -2.43 19.44
N ARG A 6 -12.89 -1.41 20.30
CA ARG A 6 -12.72 -1.62 21.74
C ARG A 6 -13.86 -2.45 22.34
N LEU A 7 -15.08 -2.23 21.89
CA LEU A 7 -16.28 -2.94 22.39
C LEU A 7 -16.27 -4.43 21.98
N HIS A 8 -15.76 -4.76 20.78
CA HIS A 8 -15.77 -6.14 20.26
C HIS A 8 -14.42 -6.85 20.39
N PHE A 9 -13.44 -6.24 21.05
CA PHE A 9 -12.10 -6.82 21.17
C PHE A 9 -12.10 -8.16 21.92
N LYS A 10 -12.88 -8.28 23.00
CA LYS A 10 -13.07 -9.53 23.74
C LYS A 10 -13.59 -10.64 22.82
N ASP A 11 -14.59 -10.33 22.00
CA ASP A 11 -15.21 -11.32 21.10
C ASP A 11 -14.21 -11.77 20.00
N ALA A 12 -13.31 -10.88 19.59
CA ALA A 12 -12.24 -11.22 18.66
C ALA A 12 -11.21 -12.18 19.27
N ILE A 13 -10.84 -11.98 20.54
CA ILE A 13 -9.91 -12.86 21.24
C ILE A 13 -10.54 -14.24 21.46
N LEU A 14 -11.78 -14.31 21.93
CA LEU A 14 -12.46 -15.56 22.24
C LEU A 14 -12.85 -16.36 21.00
N GLY A 15 -13.29 -15.68 19.95
CA GLY A 15 -13.82 -16.33 18.75
C GLY A 15 -12.87 -16.36 17.55
N GLY A 16 -11.67 -15.78 17.66
CA GLY A 16 -10.72 -15.65 16.55
C GLY A 16 -11.27 -14.88 15.33
N GLY A 17 -10.53 -14.91 14.23
CA GLY A 17 -10.95 -14.34 12.95
C GLY A 17 -10.78 -12.83 12.82
N ASN A 18 -11.24 -12.29 11.68
CA ASN A 18 -11.09 -10.88 11.34
C ASN A 18 -12.16 -10.02 12.01
N LEU A 19 -11.75 -9.19 12.98
CA LEU A 19 -12.63 -8.32 13.74
C LEU A 19 -13.38 -7.31 12.84
N PHE A 20 -12.71 -6.76 11.82
CA PHE A 20 -13.34 -5.82 10.90
C PHE A 20 -14.53 -6.46 10.18
N GLY A 21 -14.34 -7.67 9.66
CA GLY A 21 -15.40 -8.42 8.98
C GLY A 21 -16.58 -8.76 9.92
N LYS A 22 -16.30 -9.09 11.18
CA LYS A 22 -17.36 -9.34 12.18
C LYS A 22 -18.20 -8.11 12.50
N VAL A 23 -17.56 -6.93 12.58
CA VAL A 23 -18.25 -5.67 12.94
C VAL A 23 -18.98 -5.06 11.76
N HIS A 24 -18.38 -5.10 10.57
CA HIS A 24 -18.89 -4.39 9.39
C HIS A 24 -19.55 -5.31 8.35
N GLY A 25 -19.53 -6.63 8.54
CA GLY A 25 -20.11 -7.60 7.59
C GLY A 25 -19.34 -7.72 6.27
N MET A 26 -18.20 -7.04 6.11
CA MET A 26 -17.39 -7.01 4.89
C MET A 26 -15.92 -6.81 5.19
N SER A 27 -15.04 -7.06 4.21
CA SER A 27 -13.61 -6.78 4.36
C SER A 27 -13.33 -5.27 4.41
N ILE A 28 -12.19 -4.87 4.99
CA ILE A 28 -11.75 -3.47 5.00
C ILE A 28 -11.62 -2.91 3.58
N PHE A 29 -11.17 -3.72 2.62
CA PHE A 29 -11.02 -3.31 1.22
C PHE A 29 -12.38 -3.06 0.54
N GLN A 30 -13.40 -3.84 0.88
CA GLN A 30 -14.77 -3.60 0.42
C GLN A 30 -15.35 -2.33 1.04
N TYR A 31 -15.11 -2.12 2.32
CA TYR A 31 -15.58 -0.92 3.03
C TYR A 31 -14.92 0.36 2.49
N MET A 32 -13.62 0.33 2.20
CA MET A 32 -12.90 1.47 1.61
C MET A 32 -13.44 1.90 0.24
N LYS A 33 -14.12 1.02 -0.50
CA LYS A 33 -14.80 1.42 -1.75
C LYS A 33 -15.99 2.36 -1.51
N THR A 34 -16.57 2.32 -0.32
CA THR A 34 -17.73 3.14 0.07
C THR A 34 -17.35 4.39 0.86
N ASP A 35 -16.13 4.43 1.40
CA ASP A 35 -15.60 5.54 2.19
C ASP A 35 -14.29 6.08 1.62
N GLN A 36 -14.41 7.09 0.76
CA GLN A 36 -13.25 7.71 0.09
C GLN A 36 -12.27 8.36 1.08
N THR A 37 -12.77 8.92 2.19
CA THR A 37 -11.91 9.54 3.20
C THR A 37 -11.05 8.50 3.90
N LEU A 38 -11.65 7.36 4.27
CA LEU A 38 -10.92 6.25 4.86
C LEU A 38 -9.92 5.66 3.86
N ASN A 39 -10.32 5.49 2.59
CA ASN A 39 -9.44 5.00 1.54
C ASN A 39 -8.21 5.88 1.36
N ASN A 40 -8.38 7.19 1.26
CA ASN A 40 -7.28 8.14 1.14
C ASN A 40 -6.35 8.12 2.35
N SER A 41 -6.92 8.08 3.56
CA SER A 41 -6.16 8.02 4.81
C SER A 41 -5.36 6.72 4.92
N PHE A 42 -5.95 5.60 4.54
CA PHE A 42 -5.30 4.29 4.53
C PHE A 42 -4.14 4.26 3.53
N ASN A 43 -4.37 4.70 2.29
CA ASN A 43 -3.34 4.74 1.25
C ASN A 43 -2.17 5.65 1.65
N LYS A 44 -2.47 6.80 2.25
CA LYS A 44 -1.44 7.70 2.78
C LYS A 44 -0.63 7.04 3.89
N ALA A 45 -1.28 6.42 4.87
CA ALA A 45 -0.61 5.73 5.97
C ALA A 45 0.28 4.58 5.47
N MET A 46 -0.19 3.80 4.49
CA MET A 46 0.61 2.75 3.86
C MET A 46 1.83 3.31 3.13
N ALA A 47 1.66 4.38 2.36
CA ALA A 47 2.78 5.04 1.68
C ALA A 47 3.83 5.58 2.66
N ASP A 48 3.40 6.23 3.75
CA ASP A 48 4.30 6.80 4.75
C ASP A 48 5.08 5.70 5.50
N THR A 49 4.39 4.61 5.89
CA THR A 49 5.03 3.44 6.53
C THR A 49 6.03 2.77 5.58
N SER A 50 5.62 2.58 4.32
CA SER A 50 6.47 1.97 3.29
C SER A 50 7.73 2.79 3.00
N ARG A 51 7.62 4.12 3.00
CA ARG A 51 8.79 5.01 2.83
C ARG A 51 9.85 4.82 3.90
N ILE A 52 9.44 4.67 5.16
CA ILE A 52 10.36 4.46 6.28
C ILE A 52 11.12 3.14 6.09
N HIS A 53 10.40 2.06 5.80
CA HIS A 53 11.00 0.75 5.58
C HIS A 53 11.87 0.72 4.32
N MET A 54 11.37 1.27 3.21
CA MET A 54 12.11 1.27 1.94
C MET A 54 13.40 2.08 2.01
N LYS A 55 13.41 3.21 2.74
CA LYS A 55 14.64 3.95 2.99
C LYS A 55 15.71 3.06 3.60
N LYS A 56 15.34 2.28 4.64
CA LYS A 56 16.28 1.36 5.30
C LYS A 56 16.70 0.18 4.41
N ILE A 57 15.77 -0.38 3.66
CA ILE A 57 16.07 -1.44 2.70
C ILE A 57 17.08 -0.95 1.65
N LEU A 58 16.86 0.22 1.07
CA LEU A 58 17.74 0.78 0.06
C LEU A 58 19.15 1.13 0.57
N GLU A 59 19.34 1.29 1.88
CA GLU A 59 20.66 1.47 2.47
C GLU A 59 21.50 0.19 2.44
N ILE A 60 20.87 -0.99 2.58
CA ILE A 60 21.56 -2.27 2.84
C ILE A 60 21.34 -3.33 1.76
N TYR A 61 20.31 -3.20 0.94
CA TYR A 61 19.93 -4.20 -0.06
C TYR A 61 20.40 -3.78 -1.46
N GLU A 62 21.20 -4.61 -2.09
CA GLU A 62 21.80 -4.38 -3.42
C GLU A 62 21.12 -5.19 -4.54
N GLY A 63 20.09 -5.97 -4.22
CA GLY A 63 19.44 -6.89 -5.18
C GLY A 63 18.66 -6.22 -6.31
N PHE A 64 18.61 -4.89 -6.36
CA PHE A 64 18.08 -4.14 -7.50
C PHE A 64 19.14 -3.82 -8.56
N GLU A 65 20.42 -4.10 -8.29
CA GLU A 65 21.50 -3.89 -9.25
C GLU A 65 21.33 -4.81 -10.48
N GLY A 66 21.50 -4.25 -11.67
CA GLY A 66 21.36 -4.99 -12.93
C GLY A 66 19.91 -5.30 -13.34
N VAL A 67 18.92 -4.89 -12.57
CA VAL A 67 17.50 -5.03 -12.94
C VAL A 67 17.16 -4.00 -14.01
N SER A 68 16.58 -4.45 -15.14
CA SER A 68 16.17 -3.57 -16.25
C SER A 68 14.71 -3.12 -16.13
N VAL A 69 13.84 -3.99 -15.63
CA VAL A 69 12.41 -3.73 -15.45
C VAL A 69 11.97 -4.25 -14.09
N LEU A 70 11.23 -3.45 -13.35
CA LEU A 70 10.65 -3.80 -12.06
C LEU A 70 9.14 -3.56 -12.08
N VAL A 71 8.39 -4.59 -11.71
CA VAL A 71 6.92 -4.49 -11.57
C VAL A 71 6.58 -4.57 -10.09
N ASP A 72 5.89 -3.55 -9.61
CA ASP A 72 5.36 -3.48 -8.24
C ASP A 72 3.86 -3.80 -8.27
N VAL A 73 3.50 -4.98 -7.79
CA VAL A 73 2.11 -5.48 -7.78
C VAL A 73 1.47 -5.17 -6.44
N GLY A 74 0.38 -4.40 -6.47
CA GLY A 74 -0.21 -3.83 -5.26
C GLY A 74 0.60 -2.66 -4.72
N GLY A 75 1.31 -1.96 -5.62
CA GLY A 75 2.26 -0.89 -5.26
C GLY A 75 1.60 0.41 -4.77
N GLY A 76 0.26 0.45 -4.66
CA GLY A 76 -0.46 1.60 -4.19
C GLY A 76 -0.24 2.81 -5.09
N THR A 77 0.14 3.93 -4.51
CA THR A 77 0.47 5.15 -5.26
C THR A 77 1.86 5.15 -5.90
N GLY A 78 2.60 4.04 -5.85
CA GLY A 78 3.93 3.90 -6.47
C GLY A 78 5.08 4.51 -5.67
N ALA A 79 4.87 4.83 -4.40
CA ALA A 79 5.89 5.51 -3.59
C ALA A 79 7.17 4.68 -3.41
N CYS A 80 7.04 3.37 -3.15
CA CYS A 80 8.18 2.45 -3.03
C CYS A 80 8.95 2.33 -4.33
N LEU A 81 8.22 2.08 -5.43
CA LEU A 81 8.81 1.96 -6.75
C LEU A 81 9.58 3.22 -7.14
N ASN A 82 9.02 4.40 -6.88
CA ASN A 82 9.70 5.67 -7.12
C ASN A 82 11.02 5.79 -6.33
N MET A 83 11.06 5.36 -5.07
CA MET A 83 12.29 5.36 -4.27
C MET A 83 13.37 4.45 -4.86
N ILE A 84 12.97 3.25 -5.33
CA ILE A 84 13.89 2.31 -5.98
C ILE A 84 14.46 2.91 -7.26
N ILE A 85 13.61 3.44 -8.13
CA ILE A 85 14.02 4.04 -9.41
C ILE A 85 14.87 5.29 -9.20
N SER A 86 14.58 6.07 -8.16
CA SER A 86 15.41 7.25 -7.82
C SER A 86 16.85 6.87 -7.46
N LYS A 87 17.06 5.69 -6.86
CA LYS A 87 18.41 5.15 -6.58
C LYS A 87 18.99 4.43 -7.79
N TYR A 88 18.18 3.69 -8.53
CA TYR A 88 18.58 2.86 -9.68
C TYR A 88 17.90 3.37 -10.96
N SER A 89 18.37 4.47 -11.50
CA SER A 89 17.72 5.22 -12.59
C SER A 89 17.66 4.47 -13.93
N SER A 90 18.40 3.37 -14.09
CA SER A 90 18.33 2.49 -15.26
C SER A 90 17.09 1.57 -15.25
N ILE A 91 16.41 1.41 -14.12
CA ILE A 91 15.25 0.56 -13.99
C ILE A 91 14.02 1.25 -14.58
N LYS A 92 13.31 0.54 -15.46
CA LYS A 92 11.97 0.93 -15.90
C LYS A 92 10.95 0.34 -14.93
N GLY A 93 10.18 1.19 -14.24
CA GLY A 93 9.18 0.77 -13.28
C GLY A 93 7.79 0.61 -13.88
N ILE A 94 7.07 -0.39 -13.42
CA ILE A 94 5.64 -0.58 -13.71
C ILE A 94 4.94 -0.70 -12.36
N ASN A 95 4.07 0.27 -12.04
CA ASN A 95 3.21 0.20 -10.88
C ASN A 95 1.86 -0.39 -11.28
N PHE A 96 1.50 -1.52 -10.70
CA PHE A 96 0.26 -2.23 -10.98
C PHE A 96 -0.60 -2.31 -9.72
N ASP A 97 -1.80 -1.73 -9.78
CA ASP A 97 -2.77 -1.78 -8.68
C ASP A 97 -4.20 -1.65 -9.21
N LEU A 98 -5.19 -1.73 -8.32
CA LEU A 98 -6.59 -1.57 -8.65
C LEU A 98 -6.85 -0.17 -9.24
N PRO A 99 -7.74 -0.03 -10.24
CA PRO A 99 -8.03 1.26 -10.88
C PRO A 99 -8.38 2.39 -9.90
N GLN A 100 -9.14 2.09 -8.85
CA GLN A 100 -9.51 3.07 -7.82
C GLN A 100 -8.34 3.54 -6.95
N VAL A 101 -7.22 2.81 -6.94
CA VAL A 101 -6.00 3.19 -6.23
C VAL A 101 -5.12 4.04 -7.12
N ILE A 102 -4.88 3.60 -8.36
CA ILE A 102 -3.94 4.25 -9.28
C ILE A 102 -4.49 5.51 -9.94
N GLN A 103 -5.82 5.71 -10.01
CA GLN A 103 -6.41 6.92 -10.59
C GLN A 103 -5.97 8.23 -9.91
N HIS A 104 -5.52 8.13 -8.67
CA HIS A 104 -5.01 9.26 -7.86
C HIS A 104 -3.50 9.17 -7.62
N ALA A 105 -2.80 8.20 -8.25
CA ALA A 105 -1.37 8.07 -8.10
C ALA A 105 -0.64 9.21 -8.81
N PRO A 106 0.36 9.84 -8.17
CA PRO A 106 1.19 10.83 -8.84
C PRO A 106 2.00 10.17 -9.96
N SER A 107 2.26 10.94 -11.03
CA SER A 107 3.18 10.50 -12.07
C SER A 107 4.62 10.62 -11.59
N TYR A 108 5.38 9.56 -11.71
CA TYR A 108 6.81 9.54 -11.39
C TYR A 108 7.63 9.32 -12.66
N PRO A 109 8.77 10.02 -12.83
CA PRO A 109 9.68 9.78 -13.95
C PRO A 109 10.15 8.31 -13.98
N GLY A 110 10.14 7.68 -15.17
CA GLY A 110 10.55 6.30 -15.34
C GLY A 110 9.55 5.24 -14.87
N THR A 111 8.37 5.65 -14.41
CA THR A 111 7.31 4.73 -13.96
C THR A 111 6.11 4.77 -14.91
N LYS A 112 5.65 3.59 -15.32
CA LYS A 112 4.36 3.38 -15.99
C LYS A 112 3.33 2.92 -14.96
N ILE A 113 2.12 3.47 -15.04
CA ILE A 113 0.97 3.05 -14.24
C ILE A 113 0.11 2.11 -15.11
N SER A 114 -0.31 1.00 -14.57
CA SER A 114 -1.15 -0.01 -15.26
C SER A 114 -2.15 -0.64 -14.31
#